data_df3d5cbc2af716f7eb0a41c41ed4172b
#
_entry.id   df3d5cbc2af716f7eb0a41c41ed4172b
#
_cell.length_a   1.000
_cell.length_b   1.000
_cell.length_c   1.000
_cell.angle_alpha   90.00
_cell.angle_beta   90.00
_cell.angle_gamma   90.00
#
_symmetry.space_group_name_H-M   'P 1'
#
loop_
_entity.id
_entity.type
_entity.pdbx_description
1 polymer ?
#
loop_
_entity_poly.entity_id
_entity_poly.type
_entity_poly.pdbx_seq_one_letter_code
_entity_poly.pdbx_strand_id
1 'polypeptide(L)'
;MKMKKKIPTDEELKQMKVKSWGTWSKEVSKFDWSYDDTETCYILDGEVEVIDSDTGEKIEFKKGDLVQFEKGLKCEWNVKKPVRKHFSFNLDFGEID
;
A
#
# COMPACT_ATOMS: atom_id res chain seq x y z
N MET A 1 5.10 13.84 1.30
CA MET A 1 4.41 12.89 0.42
C MET A 1 3.41 12.07 1.24
N LYS A 2 2.23 11.82 0.70
CA LYS A 2 1.18 11.02 1.36
C LYS A 2 1.33 9.51 1.15
N MET A 3 2.40 9.10 0.51
CA MET A 3 2.70 7.69 0.21
C MET A 3 4.09 7.38 0.72
N LYS A 4 4.22 6.26 1.44
CA LYS A 4 5.49 5.82 2.01
C LYS A 4 5.63 4.32 1.84
N LYS A 5 6.85 3.82 1.72
CA LYS A 5 7.10 2.37 1.66
C LYS A 5 8.40 1.99 2.34
N LYS A 6 8.47 0.74 2.78
CA LYS A 6 9.70 0.13 3.28
C LYS A 6 9.66 -1.38 3.09
N ILE A 7 10.80 -2.02 3.22
CA ILE A 7 10.88 -3.48 3.28
C ILE A 7 10.89 -3.85 4.77
N PRO A 8 9.80 -4.43 5.29
CA PRO A 8 9.71 -4.76 6.72
C PRO A 8 10.54 -5.99 7.06
N THR A 9 10.95 -6.09 8.33
CA THR A 9 11.56 -7.30 8.85
C THR A 9 10.46 -8.31 9.22
N ASP A 10 10.84 -9.59 9.35
CA ASP A 10 9.91 -10.63 9.78
C ASP A 10 9.34 -10.33 11.16
N GLU A 11 10.14 -9.75 12.05
CA GLU A 11 9.70 -9.39 13.39
C GLU A 11 8.68 -8.27 13.36
N GLU A 12 8.88 -7.25 12.53
CA GLU A 12 7.91 -6.16 12.34
C GLU A 12 6.58 -6.72 11.85
N LEU A 13 6.59 -7.65 10.90
CA LEU A 13 5.39 -8.28 10.38
C LEU A 13 4.64 -9.06 11.47
N LYS A 14 5.37 -9.73 12.35
CA LYS A 14 4.77 -10.46 13.49
C LYS A 14 4.17 -9.50 14.51
N GLN A 15 4.87 -8.42 14.84
CA GLN A 15 4.39 -7.43 15.78
C GLN A 15 3.12 -6.74 15.31
N MET A 16 3.03 -6.46 14.03
CA MET A 16 1.85 -5.85 13.41
C MET A 16 0.72 -6.84 13.15
N LYS A 17 0.97 -8.14 13.33
CA LYS A 17 -0.01 -9.20 13.08
C LYS A 17 -0.58 -9.15 11.66
N VAL A 18 0.28 -8.93 10.70
CA VAL A 18 -0.08 -8.74 9.29
C VAL A 18 -0.98 -9.86 8.76
N LYS A 19 -0.75 -11.10 9.17
CA LYS A 19 -1.56 -12.24 8.74
C LYS A 19 -3.02 -12.17 9.19
N SER A 20 -3.33 -11.32 10.18
CA SER A 20 -4.69 -11.12 10.67
C SER A 20 -5.42 -10.00 9.92
N TRP A 21 -4.73 -9.26 9.07
CA TRP A 21 -5.31 -8.17 8.30
C TRP A 21 -6.24 -8.68 7.20
N GLY A 22 -7.07 -7.79 6.67
CA GLY A 22 -7.88 -8.11 5.50
C GLY A 22 -7.01 -8.43 4.28
N THR A 23 -7.59 -9.08 3.29
CA THR A 23 -6.91 -9.45 2.04
C THR A 23 -7.69 -8.88 0.86
N TRP A 24 -6.97 -8.33 -0.13
CA TRP A 24 -7.56 -7.77 -1.33
C TRP A 24 -6.69 -8.12 -2.53
N SER A 25 -7.36 -8.38 -3.66
CA SER A 25 -6.69 -8.74 -4.91
C SER A 25 -7.27 -7.95 -6.07
N LYS A 26 -6.44 -7.68 -7.06
CA LYS A 26 -6.87 -7.00 -8.27
C LYS A 26 -6.04 -7.46 -9.46
N GLU A 27 -6.70 -7.62 -10.60
CA GLU A 27 -6.03 -7.94 -11.86
C GLU A 27 -5.33 -6.71 -12.44
N VAL A 28 -4.51 -6.93 -13.46
CA VAL A 28 -3.91 -5.85 -14.25
C VAL A 28 -5.02 -4.87 -14.66
N SER A 29 -4.86 -3.62 -14.24
CA SER A 29 -5.90 -2.61 -14.45
C SER A 29 -5.35 -1.23 -14.09
N LYS A 30 -6.12 -0.20 -14.42
CA LYS A 30 -5.83 1.18 -14.09
C LYS A 30 -7.13 1.81 -13.60
N PHE A 31 -7.10 2.41 -12.41
CA PHE A 31 -8.31 3.01 -11.82
C PHE A 31 -7.96 4.11 -10.83
N ASP A 32 -8.90 5.04 -10.65
CA ASP A 32 -8.78 6.10 -9.66
C ASP A 32 -9.20 5.58 -8.28
N TRP A 33 -8.54 6.11 -7.25
CA TRP A 33 -8.86 5.75 -5.87
C TRP A 33 -8.65 6.94 -4.94
N SER A 34 -9.40 6.95 -3.84
CA SER A 34 -9.22 7.96 -2.79
C SER A 34 -9.29 7.27 -1.42
N TYR A 35 -8.57 7.85 -0.45
CA TYR A 35 -8.46 7.28 0.88
C TYR A 35 -9.21 8.13 1.91
N ASP A 36 -10.25 7.54 2.50
CA ASP A 36 -11.00 8.18 3.60
C ASP A 36 -10.33 7.96 4.95
N ASP A 37 -9.44 6.98 5.02
CA ASP A 37 -8.64 6.65 6.19
C ASP A 37 -7.22 6.32 5.74
N THR A 38 -6.27 6.42 6.66
CA THR A 38 -4.90 5.98 6.40
C THR A 38 -4.88 4.46 6.28
N GLU A 39 -4.42 3.95 5.14
CA GLU A 39 -4.36 2.51 4.88
C GLU A 39 -2.91 2.05 4.78
N THR A 40 -2.59 0.95 5.45
CA THR A 40 -1.30 0.29 5.35
C THR A 40 -1.49 -1.06 4.69
N CYS A 41 -0.64 -1.35 3.70
CA CYS A 41 -0.71 -2.57 2.90
C CYS A 41 0.61 -3.32 2.93
N TYR A 42 0.55 -4.63 3.09
CA TYR A 42 1.68 -5.50 2.88
C TYR A 42 1.45 -6.29 1.60
N ILE A 43 2.36 -6.17 0.64
CA ILE A 43 2.18 -6.73 -0.70
C ILE A 43 2.63 -8.18 -0.74
N LEU A 44 1.68 -9.07 -0.98
CA LEU A 44 1.92 -10.52 -1.05
C LEU A 44 2.38 -10.95 -2.44
N ASP A 45 1.92 -10.24 -3.48
CA ASP A 45 2.22 -10.57 -4.86
C ASP A 45 1.92 -9.39 -5.78
N GLY A 46 2.58 -9.33 -6.93
CA GLY A 46 2.29 -8.35 -7.97
C GLY A 46 3.23 -7.15 -8.00
N GLU A 47 2.93 -6.25 -8.94
CA GLU A 47 3.63 -4.96 -9.10
C GLU A 47 2.62 -3.87 -9.38
N VAL A 48 2.77 -2.73 -8.69
CA VAL A 48 1.83 -1.61 -8.80
C VAL A 48 2.60 -0.30 -8.80
N GLU A 49 2.09 0.66 -9.59
CA GLU A 49 2.50 2.05 -9.53
C GLU A 49 1.29 2.87 -9.08
N VAL A 50 1.48 3.76 -8.12
CA VAL A 50 0.43 4.68 -7.66
C VAL A 50 0.91 6.10 -7.88
N ILE A 51 0.08 6.92 -8.49
CA ILE A 51 0.37 8.32 -8.82
C ILE A 51 -0.57 9.22 -8.02
N ASP A 52 0.01 10.15 -7.23
CA ASP A 52 -0.76 11.17 -6.53
C ASP A 52 -1.37 12.12 -7.57
N SER A 53 -2.69 12.21 -7.61
CA SER A 53 -3.40 13.02 -8.61
C SER A 53 -3.18 14.52 -8.42
N ASP A 54 -2.86 14.96 -7.21
CA ASP A 54 -2.67 16.38 -6.90
C ASP A 54 -1.24 16.86 -7.18
N THR A 55 -0.24 16.02 -6.93
CA THR A 55 1.18 16.42 -7.02
C THR A 55 1.91 15.81 -8.21
N GLY A 56 1.40 14.74 -8.78
CA GLY A 56 2.08 13.98 -9.82
C GLY A 56 3.19 13.06 -9.30
N GLU A 57 3.42 13.05 -8.00
CA GLU A 57 4.38 12.14 -7.38
C GLU A 57 3.92 10.70 -7.53
N LYS A 58 4.86 9.78 -7.67
CA LYS A 58 4.52 8.36 -7.83
C LYS A 58 5.36 7.48 -6.94
N ILE A 59 4.80 6.33 -6.61
CA ILE A 59 5.47 5.28 -5.86
C ILE A 59 5.24 3.95 -6.57
N GLU A 60 6.28 3.14 -6.64
CA GLU A 60 6.20 1.79 -7.19
C GLU A 60 6.47 0.80 -6.08
N PHE A 61 5.70 -0.26 -6.04
CA PHE A 61 5.87 -1.31 -5.03
C PHE A 61 5.53 -2.68 -5.59
N LYS A 62 6.06 -3.69 -4.91
CA LYS A 62 5.96 -5.09 -5.34
C LYS A 62 5.95 -6.02 -4.13
N LYS A 63 5.88 -7.32 -4.40
CA LYS A 63 5.93 -8.36 -3.36
C LYS A 63 7.03 -8.07 -2.34
N GLY A 64 6.64 -8.09 -1.07
CA GLY A 64 7.55 -7.87 0.05
C GLY A 64 7.60 -6.44 0.57
N ASP A 65 6.98 -5.50 -0.11
CA ASP A 65 6.95 -4.10 0.33
C ASP A 65 5.79 -3.85 1.29
N LEU A 66 6.05 -3.00 2.28
CA LEU A 66 5.03 -2.44 3.17
C LEU A 66 4.81 -1.00 2.73
N VAL A 67 3.57 -0.64 2.43
CA VAL A 67 3.22 0.67 1.88
C VAL A 67 2.13 1.31 2.71
N GLN A 68 2.24 2.61 2.94
CA GLN A 68 1.20 3.36 3.65
C GLN A 68 0.71 4.53 2.79
N PHE A 69 -0.61 4.66 2.71
CA PHE A 69 -1.30 5.74 2.03
C PHE A 69 -2.07 6.55 3.07
N GLU A 70 -1.80 7.86 3.14
CA GLU A 70 -2.42 8.73 4.13
C GLU A 70 -3.85 9.11 3.74
N LYS A 71 -4.68 9.32 4.76
CA LYS A 71 -6.03 9.87 4.62
C LYS A 71 -6.00 11.13 3.77
N GLY A 72 -6.93 11.24 2.83
CA GLY A 72 -7.04 12.40 1.95
C GLY A 72 -6.30 12.27 0.63
N LEU A 73 -5.50 11.22 0.46
CA LEU A 73 -4.81 10.96 -0.80
C LEU A 73 -5.83 10.63 -1.90
N LYS A 74 -5.70 11.31 -3.03
CA LYS A 74 -6.40 10.99 -4.28
C LYS A 74 -5.34 10.55 -5.27
N CYS A 75 -5.53 9.40 -5.88
CA CYS A 75 -4.49 8.79 -6.70
C CYS A 75 -5.05 7.93 -7.81
N GLU A 76 -4.15 7.55 -8.72
CA GLU A 76 -4.43 6.56 -9.75
C GLU A 76 -3.59 5.32 -9.46
N TRP A 77 -4.24 4.17 -9.42
CA TRP A 77 -3.59 2.87 -9.31
C TRP A 77 -3.37 2.29 -10.70
N ASN A 78 -2.13 1.93 -10.99
CA ASN A 78 -1.74 1.22 -12.20
C ASN A 78 -1.20 -0.14 -11.80
N VAL A 79 -2.03 -1.16 -11.87
CA VAL A 79 -1.66 -2.54 -11.52
C VAL A 79 -0.98 -3.16 -12.74
N LYS A 80 0.34 -3.32 -12.68
CA LYS A 80 1.16 -3.83 -13.77
C LYS A 80 1.21 -5.35 -13.80
N LYS A 81 1.15 -5.99 -12.63
CA LYS A 81 1.01 -7.44 -12.47
C LYS A 81 -0.04 -7.68 -11.41
N PRO A 82 -0.85 -8.75 -11.52
CA PRO A 82 -1.92 -8.99 -10.57
C PRO A 82 -1.44 -8.87 -9.14
N VAL A 83 -2.12 -8.03 -8.36
CA VAL A 83 -1.72 -7.70 -6.99
C VAL A 83 -2.57 -8.42 -5.97
N ARG A 84 -1.91 -8.86 -4.90
CA ARG A 84 -2.57 -9.41 -3.71
C ARG A 84 -1.90 -8.80 -2.50
N LYS A 85 -2.69 -8.32 -1.57
CA LYS A 85 -2.17 -7.60 -0.39
C LYS A 85 -2.98 -7.90 0.86
N HIS A 86 -2.33 -7.77 2.02
CA HIS A 86 -3.00 -7.58 3.29
C HIS A 86 -3.15 -6.08 3.53
N PHE A 87 -4.22 -5.66 4.20
CA PHE A 87 -4.44 -4.24 4.50
C PHE A 87 -5.01 -4.04 5.90
N SER A 88 -4.71 -2.88 6.48
CA SER A 88 -5.25 -2.43 7.75
C SER A 88 -5.41 -0.91 7.72
N PHE A 89 -6.40 -0.41 8.44
CA PHE A 89 -6.70 1.02 8.50
C PHE A 89 -6.26 1.63 9.82
N ASN A 90 -5.79 2.89 9.76
CA ASN A 90 -5.44 3.70 10.93
C ASN A 90 -4.42 3.01 11.85
N LEU A 91 -3.52 2.25 11.25
CA LEU A 91 -2.45 1.58 11.98
C LEU A 91 -1.31 2.56 12.25
N ASP A 92 -0.92 2.68 13.52
CA ASP A 92 0.26 3.42 13.92
C ASP A 92 1.36 2.41 14.25
N PHE A 93 2.37 2.32 13.41
CA PHE A 93 3.54 1.48 13.66
C PHE A 93 4.84 2.27 13.55
N GLY A 94 4.75 3.59 13.83
CA GLY A 94 5.90 4.47 13.76
C GLY A 94 6.17 4.99 12.35
N GLU A 95 7.41 5.44 12.13
CA GLU A 95 7.79 6.03 10.86
C GLU A 95 8.15 4.97 9.82
N ILE A 96 7.68 5.20 8.60
CA ILE A 96 8.08 4.46 7.42
C ILE A 96 9.01 5.38 6.64
N ASP A 97 10.20 4.94 6.41
CA ASP A 97 11.19 5.72 5.66
C ASP A 97 11.16 5.41 4.16
#